data_93de43cead46ef1782408d4b2c153ef5
#
_entry.id   93de43cead46ef1782408d4b2c153ef5
#
_cell.length_a   1.000
_cell.length_b   1.000
_cell.length_c   1.000
_cell.angle_alpha   90.00
_cell.angle_beta   90.00
_cell.angle_gamma   90.00
#
_symmetry.space_group_name_H-M   'P 1'
#
loop_
_entity.id
_entity.type
_entity.pdbx_description
1 polymer ?
#
loop_
_entity_poly.entity_id
_entity_poly.type
_entity_poly.pdbx_seq_one_letter_code
_entity_poly.pdbx_strand_id
1 'polypeptide(L)'
;MKIGIRGLGLIGGSFEKAFREAGHDVLNLKDASPETIRSCSLVIVCLPPLMVAPWIKEHAEDFADGALVTDAAGVKGAVCGELAELAEKSAWTYVGGHPMAGKERSGYANATAGLFGGASMIFTPYPFTPPEAVERLKAVFSEIGFARFVVTGPARHDEMIAYTSQLAHVVSSAYVRDPLSRSHLGFSAGSYQDMTRVATVDPDIWTDLFLSNSQSLDAVLTRLVDRLAGYRDAIRSGDAPALRELLAEGRMAKEAAK
;
A
#
# COMPACT_ATOMS: atom_id res chain seq x y z
N MET A 1 -22.11 7.77 -10.35
CA MET A 1 -21.20 8.87 -10.72
C MET A 1 -20.28 8.42 -11.86
N LYS A 2 -19.53 9.34 -12.51
CA LYS A 2 -18.53 9.00 -13.52
C LYS A 2 -17.15 8.92 -12.88
N ILE A 3 -16.49 7.77 -13.00
CA ILE A 3 -15.21 7.47 -12.36
C ILE A 3 -14.17 7.15 -13.43
N GLY A 4 -13.08 7.90 -13.46
CA GLY A 4 -11.94 7.62 -14.31
C GLY A 4 -10.88 6.79 -13.60
N ILE A 5 -10.37 5.73 -14.23
CA ILE A 5 -9.29 4.91 -13.68
C ILE A 5 -8.11 4.91 -14.65
N ARG A 6 -6.95 5.34 -14.16
CA ARG A 6 -5.68 5.26 -14.88
C ARG A 6 -4.84 4.10 -14.35
N GLY A 7 -4.59 3.11 -15.23
CA GLY A 7 -3.82 1.92 -14.90
C GLY A 7 -4.70 0.73 -14.51
N LEU A 8 -5.05 -0.11 -15.50
CA LEU A 8 -5.86 -1.32 -15.30
C LEU A 8 -4.97 -2.56 -15.08
N GLY A 9 -4.25 -2.57 -13.95
CA GLY A 9 -3.59 -3.75 -13.41
C GLY A 9 -4.51 -4.54 -12.48
N LEU A 10 -3.95 -5.23 -11.49
CA LEU A 10 -4.72 -5.94 -10.45
C LEU A 10 -5.65 -4.97 -9.70
N ILE A 11 -5.11 -3.89 -9.15
CA ILE A 11 -5.86 -2.94 -8.31
C ILE A 11 -6.83 -2.12 -9.15
N GLY A 12 -6.36 -1.44 -10.20
CA GLY A 12 -7.22 -0.61 -11.04
C GLY A 12 -8.30 -1.40 -11.77
N GLY A 13 -7.99 -2.62 -12.22
CA GLY A 13 -8.99 -3.52 -12.80
C GLY A 13 -10.01 -4.03 -11.78
N SER A 14 -9.60 -4.21 -10.52
CA SER A 14 -10.54 -4.56 -9.45
C SER A 14 -11.45 -3.38 -9.10
N PHE A 15 -10.93 -2.16 -9.06
CA PHE A 15 -11.74 -0.94 -8.93
C PHE A 15 -12.74 -0.82 -10.09
N GLU A 16 -12.28 -1.00 -11.33
CA GLU A 16 -13.18 -0.95 -12.49
C GLU A 16 -14.36 -1.91 -12.35
N LYS A 17 -14.08 -3.18 -12.05
CA LYS A 17 -15.10 -4.21 -11.89
C LYS A 17 -16.06 -3.91 -10.73
N ALA A 18 -15.50 -3.55 -9.55
CA ALA A 18 -16.28 -3.28 -8.35
C ALA A 18 -17.19 -2.05 -8.53
N PHE A 19 -16.67 -0.95 -9.07
CA PHE A 19 -17.47 0.25 -9.31
C PHE A 19 -18.53 0.06 -10.40
N ARG A 20 -18.26 -0.74 -11.44
CA ARG A 20 -19.28 -1.10 -12.42
C ARG A 20 -20.40 -1.94 -11.80
N GLU A 21 -20.08 -2.90 -10.94
CA GLU A 21 -21.08 -3.68 -10.21
C GLU A 21 -21.90 -2.81 -9.22
N ALA A 22 -21.30 -1.77 -8.65
CA ALA A 22 -21.98 -0.77 -7.83
C ALA A 22 -22.82 0.25 -8.65
N GLY A 23 -22.86 0.12 -9.99
CA GLY A 23 -23.70 0.95 -10.85
C GLY A 23 -23.08 2.29 -11.29
N HIS A 24 -21.75 2.45 -11.13
CA HIS A 24 -21.05 3.64 -11.61
C HIS A 24 -20.67 3.53 -13.11
N ASP A 25 -20.58 4.70 -13.76
CA ASP A 25 -20.01 4.81 -15.11
C ASP A 25 -18.48 4.89 -14.99
N VAL A 26 -17.77 3.83 -15.40
CA VAL A 26 -16.32 3.71 -15.22
C VAL A 26 -15.59 3.80 -16.55
N LEU A 27 -14.66 4.75 -16.65
CA LEU A 27 -13.84 5.02 -17.83
C LEU A 27 -12.39 4.63 -17.60
N ASN A 28 -11.78 3.97 -18.61
CA ASN A 28 -10.33 3.76 -18.62
C ASN A 28 -9.66 5.03 -19.16
N LEU A 29 -8.77 5.62 -18.36
CA LEU A 29 -8.05 6.84 -18.72
C LEU A 29 -6.70 6.57 -19.41
N LYS A 30 -6.44 5.36 -19.89
CA LYS A 30 -5.31 5.13 -20.79
C LYS A 30 -5.62 5.79 -22.14
N ASP A 31 -4.78 6.71 -22.54
CA ASP A 31 -4.93 7.45 -23.82
C ASP A 31 -6.27 8.24 -23.94
N ALA A 32 -6.86 8.65 -22.81
CA ALA A 32 -8.10 9.40 -22.77
C ALA A 32 -7.89 10.87 -23.18
N SER A 33 -8.89 11.45 -23.86
CA SER A 33 -8.86 12.87 -24.19
C SER A 33 -9.09 13.75 -22.95
N PRO A 34 -8.66 15.03 -22.98
CA PRO A 34 -8.93 15.99 -21.91
C PRO A 34 -10.42 16.07 -21.54
N GLU A 35 -11.32 16.05 -22.53
CA GLU A 35 -12.77 16.10 -22.31
C GLU A 35 -13.26 14.85 -21.56
N THR A 36 -12.69 13.70 -21.86
CA THR A 36 -13.01 12.44 -21.16
C THR A 36 -12.60 12.54 -19.70
N ILE A 37 -11.38 13.00 -19.41
CA ILE A 37 -10.87 13.19 -18.05
C ILE A 37 -11.74 14.21 -17.30
N ARG A 38 -12.05 15.35 -17.93
CA ARG A 38 -12.88 16.41 -17.33
C ARG A 38 -14.30 15.95 -17.01
N SER A 39 -14.81 14.95 -17.71
CA SER A 39 -16.13 14.40 -17.42
C SER A 39 -16.19 13.57 -16.13
N CYS A 40 -15.06 13.19 -15.56
CA CYS A 40 -14.99 12.36 -14.35
C CYS A 40 -15.10 13.21 -13.07
N SER A 41 -15.99 12.81 -12.19
CA SER A 41 -16.11 13.43 -10.85
C SER A 41 -15.18 12.79 -9.79
N LEU A 42 -14.64 11.61 -10.11
CA LEU A 42 -13.58 10.93 -9.34
C LEU A 42 -12.56 10.35 -10.32
N VAL A 43 -11.29 10.60 -10.07
CA VAL A 43 -10.18 9.99 -10.82
C VAL A 43 -9.31 9.18 -9.85
N ILE A 44 -9.04 7.93 -10.21
CA ILE A 44 -8.22 7.00 -9.41
C ILE A 44 -6.98 6.61 -10.24
N VAL A 45 -5.80 6.96 -9.75
CA VAL A 45 -4.52 6.67 -10.42
C VAL A 45 -3.89 5.41 -9.84
N CYS A 46 -3.91 4.32 -10.60
CA CYS A 46 -3.40 3.00 -10.22
C CYS A 46 -2.12 2.67 -10.99
N LEU A 47 -1.15 3.58 -10.97
CA LEU A 47 0.15 3.45 -11.60
C LEU A 47 1.23 3.08 -10.55
N PRO A 48 2.42 2.62 -10.97
CA PRO A 48 3.59 2.53 -10.10
C PRO A 48 3.86 3.87 -9.39
N PRO A 49 4.35 3.87 -8.14
CA PRO A 49 4.45 5.08 -7.33
C PRO A 49 5.15 6.26 -8.01
N LEU A 50 6.26 5.98 -8.70
CA LEU A 50 7.04 7.02 -9.40
C LEU A 50 6.33 7.62 -10.63
N MET A 51 5.27 6.99 -11.12
CA MET A 51 4.49 7.47 -12.27
C MET A 51 3.22 8.21 -11.87
N VAL A 52 2.80 8.15 -10.61
CA VAL A 52 1.53 8.76 -10.15
C VAL A 52 1.60 10.27 -10.25
N ALA A 53 2.57 10.90 -9.58
CA ALA A 53 2.69 12.35 -9.57
C ALA A 53 2.97 12.94 -10.96
N PRO A 54 3.88 12.38 -11.79
CA PRO A 54 4.05 12.83 -13.16
C PRO A 54 2.76 12.84 -13.97
N TRP A 55 1.98 11.76 -13.93
CA TRP A 55 0.72 11.69 -14.67
C TRP A 55 -0.32 12.70 -14.19
N ILE A 56 -0.46 12.90 -12.87
CA ILE A 56 -1.38 13.90 -12.31
C ILE A 56 -0.95 15.33 -12.71
N LYS A 57 0.35 15.63 -12.70
CA LYS A 57 0.88 16.93 -13.12
C LYS A 57 0.63 17.20 -14.61
N GLU A 58 0.81 16.19 -15.46
CA GLU A 58 0.56 16.27 -16.91
C GLU A 58 -0.90 16.59 -17.23
N HIS A 59 -1.84 16.05 -16.44
CA HIS A 59 -3.28 16.19 -16.67
C HIS A 59 -3.98 17.16 -15.71
N ALA A 60 -3.23 18.01 -15.00
CA ALA A 60 -3.79 18.89 -13.98
C ALA A 60 -4.89 19.82 -14.50
N GLU A 61 -4.74 20.31 -15.74
CA GLU A 61 -5.70 21.19 -16.41
C GLU A 61 -6.91 20.43 -17.01
N ASP A 62 -6.83 19.11 -17.05
CA ASP A 62 -7.88 18.26 -17.60
C ASP A 62 -8.92 17.85 -16.54
N PHE A 63 -8.61 17.97 -15.25
CA PHE A 63 -9.58 17.65 -14.20
C PHE A 63 -10.65 18.74 -14.07
N ALA A 64 -11.90 18.31 -13.84
CA ALA A 64 -12.98 19.25 -13.58
C ALA A 64 -12.84 19.95 -12.24
N ASP A 65 -13.35 21.19 -12.16
CA ASP A 65 -13.49 21.89 -10.88
C ASP A 65 -14.32 21.05 -9.90
N GLY A 66 -13.83 20.89 -8.67
CA GLY A 66 -14.45 20.09 -7.63
C GLY A 66 -14.36 18.58 -7.82
N ALA A 67 -13.63 18.09 -8.84
CA ALA A 67 -13.34 16.66 -8.98
C ALA A 67 -12.46 16.16 -7.82
N LEU A 68 -12.64 14.91 -7.46
CA LEU A 68 -11.77 14.20 -6.52
C LEU A 68 -10.73 13.42 -7.32
N VAL A 69 -9.46 13.58 -6.96
CA VAL A 69 -8.34 12.81 -7.51
C VAL A 69 -7.68 12.04 -6.37
N THR A 70 -7.51 10.75 -6.55
CA THR A 70 -6.84 9.88 -5.59
C THR A 70 -5.93 8.88 -6.31
N ASP A 71 -5.11 8.19 -5.58
CA ASP A 71 -4.24 7.14 -6.12
C ASP A 71 -4.37 5.84 -5.31
N ALA A 72 -3.66 4.80 -5.75
CA ALA A 72 -3.62 3.51 -5.08
C ALA A 72 -2.18 3.03 -4.79
N ALA A 73 -1.21 3.95 -4.77
CA ALA A 73 0.18 3.59 -4.56
C ALA A 73 0.46 3.11 -3.13
N GLY A 74 1.38 2.15 -3.01
CA GLY A 74 1.78 1.56 -1.73
C GLY A 74 2.65 2.46 -0.84
N VAL A 75 3.07 3.63 -1.33
CA VAL A 75 3.86 4.65 -0.61
C VAL A 75 3.23 6.01 -0.83
N LYS A 76 3.29 6.89 0.17
CA LYS A 76 2.61 8.20 0.14
C LYS A 76 3.55 9.40 0.20
N GLY A 77 4.66 9.29 0.93
CA GLY A 77 5.58 10.41 1.13
C GLY A 77 6.09 11.00 -0.18
N ALA A 78 6.58 10.16 -1.07
CA ALA A 78 7.06 10.59 -2.38
C ALA A 78 5.95 11.20 -3.23
N VAL A 79 4.81 10.49 -3.37
CA VAL A 79 3.69 10.93 -4.22
C VAL A 79 3.07 12.23 -3.70
N CYS A 80 2.71 12.28 -2.41
CA CYS A 80 2.09 13.46 -1.81
C CYS A 80 3.04 14.65 -1.77
N GLY A 81 4.34 14.41 -1.50
CA GLY A 81 5.34 15.50 -1.48
C GLY A 81 5.45 16.20 -2.84
N GLU A 82 5.44 15.45 -3.92
CA GLU A 82 5.52 16.01 -5.28
C GLU A 82 4.25 16.74 -5.73
N LEU A 83 3.09 16.44 -5.16
CA LEU A 83 1.81 17.00 -5.56
C LEU A 83 1.33 18.16 -4.67
N ALA A 84 1.97 18.41 -3.52
CA ALA A 84 1.46 19.31 -2.49
C ALA A 84 1.16 20.72 -3.03
N GLU A 85 2.13 21.36 -3.70
CA GLU A 85 1.98 22.72 -4.22
C GLU A 85 0.92 22.81 -5.32
N LEU A 86 0.87 21.81 -6.21
CA LEU A 86 -0.12 21.74 -7.28
C LEU A 86 -1.53 21.56 -6.70
N ALA A 87 -1.70 20.63 -5.76
CA ALA A 87 -2.99 20.34 -5.14
C ALA A 87 -3.56 21.53 -4.36
N GLU A 88 -2.69 22.34 -3.70
CA GLU A 88 -3.11 23.52 -2.96
C GLU A 88 -3.68 24.63 -3.87
N LYS A 89 -3.16 24.72 -5.10
CA LYS A 89 -3.55 25.77 -6.07
C LYS A 89 -4.67 25.33 -7.03
N SER A 90 -5.06 24.06 -6.99
CA SER A 90 -6.00 23.48 -7.94
C SER A 90 -7.45 23.68 -7.54
N ALA A 91 -8.35 23.76 -8.52
CA ALA A 91 -9.81 23.76 -8.32
C ALA A 91 -10.37 22.34 -8.05
N TRP A 92 -9.56 21.30 -8.25
CA TRP A 92 -9.85 19.90 -7.89
C TRP A 92 -9.14 19.53 -6.59
N THR A 93 -9.57 18.44 -5.95
CA THR A 93 -9.01 18.03 -4.66
C THR A 93 -8.28 16.69 -4.78
N TYR A 94 -6.99 16.68 -4.42
CA TYR A 94 -6.24 15.44 -4.28
C TYR A 94 -6.24 14.93 -2.84
N VAL A 95 -6.44 13.61 -2.71
CA VAL A 95 -6.27 12.87 -1.45
C VAL A 95 -5.49 11.61 -1.76
N GLY A 96 -4.31 11.45 -1.21
CA GLY A 96 -3.55 10.22 -1.39
C GLY A 96 -4.33 9.01 -0.87
N GLY A 97 -4.28 7.89 -1.59
CA GLY A 97 -5.01 6.67 -1.27
C GLY A 97 -4.10 5.44 -1.26
N HIS A 98 -4.43 4.46 -0.40
CA HIS A 98 -3.78 3.14 -0.42
C HIS A 98 -4.77 2.06 0.02
N PRO A 99 -5.28 1.23 -0.91
CA PRO A 99 -6.11 0.08 -0.58
C PRO A 99 -5.25 -1.02 0.04
N MET A 100 -5.55 -1.42 1.27
CA MET A 100 -4.88 -2.54 1.94
C MET A 100 -5.44 -3.87 1.45
N ALA A 101 -5.31 -4.10 0.15
CA ALA A 101 -5.79 -5.27 -0.57
C ALA A 101 -4.84 -5.62 -1.72
N GLY A 102 -4.56 -6.89 -1.92
CA GLY A 102 -3.68 -7.35 -2.97
C GLY A 102 -3.70 -8.87 -3.11
N LYS A 103 -3.01 -9.35 -4.12
CA LYS A 103 -2.74 -10.79 -4.36
C LYS A 103 -1.28 -10.94 -4.79
N GLU A 104 -0.76 -12.14 -4.67
CA GLU A 104 0.62 -12.47 -5.08
C GLU A 104 0.84 -12.41 -6.60
N ARG A 105 -0.25 -12.32 -7.38
CA ARG A 105 -0.21 -12.24 -8.85
C ARG A 105 -0.73 -10.89 -9.33
N SER A 106 0.05 -10.20 -10.11
CA SER A 106 -0.29 -8.92 -10.74
C SER A 106 -1.10 -9.11 -12.03
N GLY A 107 -1.52 -8.00 -12.63
CA GLY A 107 -2.19 -7.94 -13.93
C GLY A 107 -3.72 -8.00 -13.87
N TYR A 108 -4.35 -7.49 -14.94
CA TYR A 108 -5.80 -7.38 -15.06
C TYR A 108 -6.54 -8.73 -15.01
N ALA A 109 -5.91 -9.80 -15.51
CA ALA A 109 -6.49 -11.14 -15.48
C ALA A 109 -6.77 -11.67 -14.06
N ASN A 110 -6.06 -11.15 -13.05
CA ASN A 110 -6.24 -11.52 -11.65
C ASN A 110 -7.16 -10.54 -10.88
N ALA A 111 -7.64 -9.48 -11.54
CA ALA A 111 -8.54 -8.48 -10.97
C ALA A 111 -9.94 -9.07 -10.73
N THR A 112 -10.53 -8.76 -9.57
CA THR A 112 -11.87 -9.20 -9.20
C THR A 112 -12.61 -8.08 -8.48
N ALA A 113 -13.93 -7.97 -8.66
CA ALA A 113 -14.74 -6.96 -7.96
C ALA A 113 -14.71 -7.15 -6.43
N GLY A 114 -14.66 -8.40 -5.95
CA GLY A 114 -14.62 -8.72 -4.52
C GLY A 114 -13.27 -8.51 -3.82
N LEU A 115 -12.23 -7.98 -4.52
CA LEU A 115 -10.89 -7.81 -3.93
C LEU A 115 -10.89 -6.97 -2.65
N PHE A 116 -11.78 -6.00 -2.56
CA PHE A 116 -11.81 -5.00 -1.49
C PHE A 116 -12.73 -5.37 -0.33
N GLY A 117 -13.45 -6.48 -0.42
CA GLY A 117 -14.39 -6.94 0.61
C GLY A 117 -13.74 -7.09 1.98
N GLY A 118 -14.16 -6.27 2.95
CA GLY A 118 -13.60 -6.25 4.31
C GLY A 118 -12.24 -5.55 4.46
N ALA A 119 -11.63 -5.10 3.39
CA ALA A 119 -10.33 -4.44 3.42
C ALA A 119 -10.37 -3.05 4.07
N SER A 120 -9.20 -2.53 4.43
CA SER A 120 -9.02 -1.14 4.85
C SER A 120 -8.61 -0.29 3.65
N MET A 121 -9.10 0.95 3.60
CA MET A 121 -8.61 2.02 2.73
C MET A 121 -7.93 3.08 3.59
N ILE A 122 -6.71 3.44 3.24
CA ILE A 122 -5.97 4.51 3.92
C ILE A 122 -6.03 5.76 3.05
N PHE A 123 -6.40 6.90 3.65
CA PHE A 123 -6.36 8.21 3.02
C PHE A 123 -5.34 9.10 3.70
N THR A 124 -4.60 9.85 2.88
CA THR A 124 -3.59 10.81 3.35
C THR A 124 -3.90 12.20 2.79
N PRO A 125 -4.90 12.90 3.40
CA PRO A 125 -5.21 14.27 3.01
C PRO A 125 -4.09 15.23 3.43
N TYR A 126 -3.98 16.35 2.73
CA TYR A 126 -3.18 17.49 3.19
C TYR A 126 -3.91 18.28 4.29
N PRO A 127 -3.20 19.13 5.06
CA PRO A 127 -3.83 19.99 6.06
C PRO A 127 -4.87 20.95 5.47
N PHE A 128 -4.72 21.33 4.20
CA PHE A 128 -5.67 22.19 3.47
C PHE A 128 -6.79 21.43 2.77
N THR A 129 -6.77 20.10 2.77
CA THR A 129 -7.82 19.29 2.14
C THR A 129 -9.15 19.48 2.87
N PRO A 130 -10.24 19.84 2.16
CA PRO A 130 -11.56 19.95 2.78
C PRO A 130 -12.00 18.62 3.40
N PRO A 131 -12.46 18.59 4.68
CA PRO A 131 -12.88 17.35 5.34
C PRO A 131 -13.96 16.58 4.57
N GLU A 132 -14.88 17.28 3.93
CA GLU A 132 -15.93 16.71 3.09
C GLU A 132 -15.42 15.91 1.89
N ALA A 133 -14.24 16.22 1.38
CA ALA A 133 -13.62 15.46 0.31
C ALA A 133 -13.26 14.03 0.77
N VAL A 134 -12.73 13.91 1.98
CA VAL A 134 -12.42 12.61 2.59
C VAL A 134 -13.70 11.82 2.86
N GLU A 135 -14.73 12.47 3.37
CA GLU A 135 -16.03 11.80 3.65
C GLU A 135 -16.71 11.34 2.35
N ARG A 136 -16.64 12.12 1.27
CA ARG A 136 -17.12 11.70 -0.06
C ARG A 136 -16.37 10.48 -0.56
N LEU A 137 -15.03 10.44 -0.43
CA LEU A 137 -14.24 9.27 -0.79
C LEU A 137 -14.63 8.05 0.05
N LYS A 138 -14.74 8.17 1.37
CA LYS A 138 -15.19 7.08 2.25
C LYS A 138 -16.54 6.51 1.80
N ALA A 139 -17.51 7.38 1.51
CA ALA A 139 -18.82 6.97 1.04
C ALA A 139 -18.73 6.13 -0.23
N VAL A 140 -18.04 6.62 -1.26
CA VAL A 140 -17.89 5.94 -2.56
C VAL A 140 -17.11 4.62 -2.42
N PHE A 141 -16.02 4.60 -1.64
CA PHE A 141 -15.23 3.37 -1.46
C PHE A 141 -15.95 2.33 -0.57
N SER A 142 -16.87 2.76 0.30
CA SER A 142 -17.73 1.83 1.05
C SER A 142 -18.63 0.99 0.14
N GLU A 143 -19.10 1.56 -0.98
CA GLU A 143 -19.98 0.89 -1.94
C GLU A 143 -19.34 -0.34 -2.59
N ILE A 144 -18.01 -0.40 -2.61
CA ILE A 144 -17.25 -1.51 -3.19
C ILE A 144 -16.61 -2.43 -2.13
N GLY A 145 -17.08 -2.34 -0.88
CA GLY A 145 -16.79 -3.32 0.16
C GLY A 145 -15.68 -2.98 1.14
N PHE A 146 -15.06 -1.79 1.06
CA PHE A 146 -14.13 -1.38 2.11
C PHE A 146 -14.86 -1.25 3.45
N ALA A 147 -14.35 -1.92 4.49
CA ALA A 147 -14.98 -1.97 5.81
C ALA A 147 -14.34 -1.00 6.82
N ARG A 148 -13.14 -0.52 6.55
CA ARG A 148 -12.38 0.35 7.44
C ARG A 148 -11.72 1.47 6.66
N PHE A 149 -11.72 2.67 7.28
CA PHE A 149 -11.03 3.83 6.73
C PHE A 149 -10.05 4.38 7.77
N VAL A 150 -8.80 4.52 7.36
CA VAL A 150 -7.75 5.16 8.17
C VAL A 150 -7.41 6.48 7.52
N VAL A 151 -7.41 7.56 8.29
CA VAL A 151 -6.97 8.89 7.84
C VAL A 151 -5.71 9.26 8.61
N THR A 152 -4.63 9.52 7.88
CA THR A 152 -3.32 9.79 8.50
C THR A 152 -2.46 10.67 7.58
N GLY A 153 -1.36 11.21 8.08
CA GLY A 153 -0.38 11.91 7.23
C GLY A 153 0.51 10.94 6.44
N PRO A 154 1.08 11.40 5.30
CA PRO A 154 1.93 10.56 4.44
C PRO A 154 3.12 9.94 5.16
N ALA A 155 3.82 10.70 6.02
CA ALA A 155 4.97 10.19 6.77
C ALA A 155 4.60 9.05 7.73
N ARG A 156 3.47 9.19 8.46
CA ARG A 156 2.99 8.14 9.36
C ARG A 156 2.50 6.92 8.59
N HIS A 157 1.86 7.12 7.45
CA HIS A 157 1.51 6.04 6.54
C HIS A 157 2.74 5.22 6.19
N ASP A 158 3.79 5.87 5.68
CA ASP A 158 4.99 5.21 5.17
C ASP A 158 5.78 4.50 6.30
N GLU A 159 5.82 5.08 7.50
CA GLU A 159 6.37 4.42 8.69
C GLU A 159 5.61 3.11 9.01
N MET A 160 4.28 3.16 9.00
CA MET A 160 3.46 1.98 9.29
C MET A 160 3.59 0.92 8.20
N ILE A 161 3.60 1.31 6.93
CA ILE A 161 3.76 0.38 5.80
C ILE A 161 5.17 -0.24 5.79
N ALA A 162 6.19 0.52 6.13
CA ALA A 162 7.54 -0.03 6.31
C ALA A 162 7.54 -1.19 7.32
N TYR A 163 6.86 -1.02 8.44
CA TYR A 163 6.80 -2.03 9.50
C TYR A 163 5.86 -3.20 9.18
N THR A 164 4.62 -2.91 8.76
CA THR A 164 3.56 -3.92 8.65
C THR A 164 3.59 -4.70 7.35
N SER A 165 4.24 -4.17 6.31
CA SER A 165 4.29 -4.77 4.97
C SER A 165 5.74 -4.95 4.50
N GLN A 166 6.46 -3.86 4.24
CA GLN A 166 7.76 -3.93 3.56
C GLN A 166 8.80 -4.76 4.33
N LEU A 167 8.89 -4.57 5.65
CA LEU A 167 9.79 -5.35 6.51
C LEU A 167 9.49 -6.85 6.44
N ALA A 168 8.22 -7.24 6.41
CA ALA A 168 7.83 -8.65 6.30
C ALA A 168 8.32 -9.28 4.99
N HIS A 169 8.24 -8.54 3.88
CA HIS A 169 8.76 -8.99 2.58
C HIS A 169 10.29 -9.09 2.57
N VAL A 170 11.00 -8.13 3.15
CA VAL A 170 12.47 -8.19 3.30
C VAL A 170 12.88 -9.42 4.10
N VAL A 171 12.27 -9.62 5.26
CA VAL A 171 12.55 -10.76 6.16
C VAL A 171 12.26 -12.09 5.48
N SER A 172 11.11 -12.22 4.85
CA SER A 172 10.70 -13.42 4.13
C SER A 172 11.67 -13.75 2.97
N SER A 173 12.04 -12.74 2.17
CA SER A 173 12.99 -12.89 1.09
C SER A 173 14.39 -13.26 1.60
N ALA A 174 14.86 -12.65 2.69
CA ALA A 174 16.14 -13.00 3.29
C ALA A 174 16.14 -14.42 3.85
N TYR A 175 15.03 -14.83 4.51
CA TYR A 175 14.89 -16.13 5.15
C TYR A 175 14.97 -17.29 4.14
N VAL A 176 14.27 -17.20 3.00
CA VAL A 176 14.28 -18.28 1.99
C VAL A 176 15.60 -18.42 1.22
N ARG A 177 16.51 -17.44 1.33
CA ARG A 177 17.82 -17.49 0.68
C ARG A 177 18.81 -18.40 1.37
N ASP A 178 18.51 -18.88 2.59
CA ASP A 178 19.34 -19.89 3.24
C ASP A 178 19.37 -21.19 2.40
N PRO A 179 20.55 -21.81 2.18
CA PRO A 179 20.68 -23.06 1.43
C PRO A 179 19.77 -24.18 1.96
N LEU A 180 19.47 -24.23 3.24
CA LEU A 180 18.61 -25.22 3.86
C LEU A 180 17.17 -25.16 3.33
N SER A 181 16.74 -24.00 2.82
CA SER A 181 15.42 -23.84 2.20
C SER A 181 15.15 -24.82 1.05
N ARG A 182 16.22 -25.30 0.38
CA ARG A 182 16.09 -26.25 -0.73
C ARG A 182 15.84 -27.69 -0.27
N SER A 183 16.03 -27.97 1.00
CA SER A 183 15.91 -29.32 1.58
C SER A 183 14.90 -29.38 2.71
N HIS A 184 13.98 -28.41 2.80
CA HIS A 184 13.04 -28.29 3.92
C HIS A 184 11.90 -29.32 3.90
N LEU A 185 11.65 -30.01 2.78
CA LEU A 185 10.54 -30.95 2.64
C LEU A 185 10.64 -32.09 3.67
N GLY A 186 9.57 -32.30 4.40
CA GLY A 186 9.51 -33.27 5.51
C GLY A 186 9.98 -32.71 6.86
N PHE A 187 10.65 -31.55 6.88
CA PHE A 187 11.10 -30.88 8.11
C PHE A 187 10.33 -29.59 8.41
N SER A 188 9.51 -29.11 7.47
CA SER A 188 8.78 -27.85 7.59
C SER A 188 7.29 -28.07 7.89
N ALA A 189 6.71 -27.13 8.64
CA ALA A 189 5.30 -27.06 8.98
C ALA A 189 4.80 -25.60 8.84
N GLY A 190 3.67 -25.24 9.48
CA GLY A 190 3.02 -23.94 9.37
C GLY A 190 3.95 -22.75 9.58
N SER A 191 4.85 -22.81 10.58
CA SER A 191 5.78 -21.70 10.86
C SER A 191 6.68 -21.34 9.68
N TYR A 192 7.17 -22.36 8.95
CA TYR A 192 7.97 -22.11 7.74
C TYR A 192 7.11 -21.51 6.63
N GLN A 193 5.91 -22.03 6.42
CA GLN A 193 4.98 -21.52 5.40
C GLN A 193 4.59 -20.07 5.67
N ASP A 194 4.26 -19.74 6.92
CA ASP A 194 3.91 -18.37 7.34
C ASP A 194 5.06 -17.39 7.09
N MET A 195 6.30 -17.80 7.42
CA MET A 195 7.48 -16.95 7.24
C MET A 195 7.92 -16.80 5.78
N THR A 196 7.55 -17.72 4.89
CA THR A 196 8.01 -17.72 3.49
C THR A 196 6.94 -17.32 2.49
N ARG A 197 5.68 -17.25 2.89
CA ARG A 197 4.53 -17.01 2.01
C ARG A 197 4.67 -15.74 1.16
N VAL A 198 5.23 -14.69 1.72
CA VAL A 198 5.38 -13.39 1.05
C VAL A 198 6.76 -13.20 0.39
N ALA A 199 7.56 -14.25 0.24
CA ALA A 199 8.87 -14.16 -0.41
C ALA A 199 8.78 -14.08 -1.94
N THR A 200 7.66 -14.53 -2.54
CA THR A 200 7.46 -14.47 -3.99
C THR A 200 6.93 -13.09 -4.39
N VAL A 201 7.84 -12.23 -4.78
CA VAL A 201 7.56 -10.84 -5.18
C VAL A 201 8.07 -10.57 -6.58
N ASP A 202 7.50 -9.59 -7.25
CA ASP A 202 8.06 -9.01 -8.48
C ASP A 202 9.24 -8.12 -8.09
N PRO A 203 10.49 -8.43 -8.52
CA PRO A 203 11.66 -7.68 -8.07
C PRO A 203 11.66 -6.22 -8.49
N ASP A 204 11.14 -5.90 -9.68
CA ASP A 204 11.15 -4.53 -10.20
C ASP A 204 10.18 -3.66 -9.40
N ILE A 205 8.95 -4.13 -9.21
CA ILE A 205 7.92 -3.41 -8.44
C ILE A 205 8.38 -3.20 -6.98
N TRP A 206 8.93 -4.23 -6.35
CA TRP A 206 9.31 -4.14 -4.94
C TRP A 206 10.59 -3.35 -4.72
N THR A 207 11.51 -3.33 -5.69
CA THR A 207 12.67 -2.43 -5.65
C THR A 207 12.21 -0.97 -5.61
N ASP A 208 11.30 -0.57 -6.50
CA ASP A 208 10.74 0.78 -6.52
C ASP A 208 10.04 1.14 -5.21
N LEU A 209 9.21 0.22 -4.67
CA LEU A 209 8.50 0.41 -3.40
C LEU A 209 9.45 0.59 -2.21
N PHE A 210 10.51 -0.23 -2.13
CA PHE A 210 11.49 -0.14 -1.04
C PHE A 210 12.31 1.15 -1.12
N LEU A 211 12.77 1.52 -2.30
CA LEU A 211 13.55 2.73 -2.51
C LEU A 211 12.71 4.00 -2.30
N SER A 212 11.44 3.97 -2.70
CA SER A 212 10.51 5.09 -2.47
C SER A 212 10.16 5.31 -0.99
N ASN A 213 10.45 4.33 -0.11
CA ASN A 213 10.25 4.42 1.34
C ASN A 213 11.53 4.06 2.11
N SER A 214 12.69 4.28 1.52
CA SER A 214 13.98 3.80 2.04
C SER A 214 14.28 4.25 3.47
N GLN A 215 13.99 5.50 3.81
CA GLN A 215 14.25 6.03 5.14
C GLN A 215 13.46 5.29 6.24
N SER A 216 12.16 5.10 6.03
CA SER A 216 11.31 4.40 7.00
C SER A 216 11.66 2.91 7.07
N LEU A 217 11.93 2.29 5.91
CA LEU A 217 12.28 0.87 5.84
C LEU A 217 13.64 0.60 6.49
N ASP A 218 14.66 1.41 6.23
CA ASP A 218 15.97 1.30 6.88
C ASP A 218 15.86 1.37 8.40
N ALA A 219 15.09 2.35 8.90
CA ALA A 219 14.89 2.52 10.34
C ALA A 219 14.23 1.30 11.00
N VAL A 220 13.22 0.69 10.40
CA VAL A 220 12.58 -0.52 10.97
C VAL A 220 13.44 -1.75 10.80
N LEU A 221 14.18 -1.86 9.69
CA LEU A 221 15.09 -2.97 9.43
C LEU A 221 16.27 -2.97 10.40
N THR A 222 16.88 -1.81 10.64
CA THR A 222 17.96 -1.65 11.63
C THR A 222 17.50 -2.13 13.01
N ARG A 223 16.35 -1.67 13.49
CA ARG A 223 15.80 -2.13 14.78
C ARG A 223 15.55 -3.65 14.84
N LEU A 224 15.15 -4.26 13.73
CA LEU A 224 14.98 -5.71 13.68
C LEU A 224 16.32 -6.45 13.71
N VAL A 225 17.31 -5.98 12.96
CA VAL A 225 18.68 -6.56 12.94
C VAL A 225 19.29 -6.52 14.34
N ASP A 226 19.17 -5.41 15.05
CA ASP A 226 19.67 -5.27 16.42
C ASP A 226 19.00 -6.28 17.38
N ARG A 227 17.67 -6.44 17.28
CA ARG A 227 16.95 -7.44 18.09
C ARG A 227 17.39 -8.87 17.76
N LEU A 228 17.56 -9.20 16.47
CA LEU A 228 18.06 -10.51 16.05
C LEU A 228 19.48 -10.76 16.54
N ALA A 229 20.32 -9.73 16.59
CA ALA A 229 21.67 -9.83 17.17
C ALA A 229 21.60 -10.21 18.65
N GLY A 230 20.70 -9.63 19.44
CA GLY A 230 20.49 -10.01 20.84
C GLY A 230 20.12 -11.49 21.02
N TYR A 231 19.21 -12.02 20.23
CA TYR A 231 18.88 -13.46 20.23
C TYR A 231 20.09 -14.31 19.85
N ARG A 232 20.81 -13.95 18.80
CA ARG A 232 22.01 -14.67 18.34
C ARG A 232 23.06 -14.73 19.45
N ASP A 233 23.29 -13.63 20.13
CA ASP A 233 24.35 -13.50 21.13
C ASP A 233 24.00 -14.29 22.42
N ALA A 234 22.74 -14.24 22.86
CA ALA A 234 22.24 -15.06 23.97
C ALA A 234 22.32 -16.57 23.64
N ILE A 235 21.98 -16.98 22.44
CA ILE A 235 22.11 -18.38 22.00
C ILE A 235 23.58 -18.80 21.93
N ARG A 236 24.46 -17.98 21.38
CA ARG A 236 25.88 -18.28 21.23
C ARG A 236 26.60 -18.42 22.59
N SER A 237 26.24 -17.59 23.54
CA SER A 237 26.80 -17.64 24.90
C SER A 237 26.15 -18.69 25.82
N GLY A 238 25.03 -19.28 25.42
CA GLY A 238 24.25 -20.17 26.27
C GLY A 238 23.56 -19.46 27.43
N ASP A 239 23.32 -18.13 27.32
CA ASP A 239 22.67 -17.32 28.33
C ASP A 239 21.16 -17.56 28.36
N ALA A 240 20.75 -18.59 29.11
CA ALA A 240 19.34 -18.96 29.23
C ALA A 240 18.46 -17.90 29.92
N PRO A 241 18.94 -17.17 30.98
CA PRO A 241 18.22 -16.03 31.53
C PRO A 241 17.92 -14.95 30.49
N ALA A 242 18.92 -14.44 29.75
CA ALA A 242 18.74 -13.42 28.73
C ALA A 242 17.81 -13.89 27.61
N LEU A 243 17.96 -15.12 27.13
CA LEU A 243 17.08 -15.67 26.10
C LEU A 243 15.61 -15.74 26.57
N ARG A 244 15.39 -16.12 27.84
CA ARG A 244 14.03 -16.16 28.43
C ARG A 244 13.41 -14.76 28.50
N GLU A 245 14.19 -13.74 28.84
CA GLU A 245 13.75 -12.35 28.90
C GLU A 245 13.32 -11.86 27.53
N LEU A 246 14.15 -12.03 26.49
CA LEU A 246 13.81 -11.66 25.11
C LEU A 246 12.51 -12.32 24.61
N LEU A 247 12.31 -13.61 24.93
CA LEU A 247 11.10 -14.34 24.56
C LEU A 247 9.86 -13.80 25.32
N ALA A 248 10.02 -13.45 26.60
CA ALA A 248 8.94 -12.89 27.41
C ALA A 248 8.53 -11.51 26.91
N GLU A 249 9.48 -10.64 26.55
CA GLU A 249 9.21 -9.35 25.94
C GLU A 249 8.44 -9.48 24.62
N GLY A 250 8.85 -10.40 23.75
CA GLY A 250 8.17 -10.68 22.49
C GLY A 250 6.72 -11.13 22.69
N ARG A 251 6.48 -12.00 23.68
CA ARG A 251 5.12 -12.44 24.06
C ARG A 251 4.28 -11.26 24.54
N MET A 252 4.79 -10.46 25.49
CA MET A 252 4.06 -9.29 26.00
C MET A 252 3.74 -8.29 24.90
N ALA A 253 4.68 -8.01 24.00
CA ALA A 253 4.47 -7.13 22.86
C ALA A 253 3.34 -7.64 21.94
N LYS A 254 3.29 -8.96 21.68
CA LYS A 254 2.22 -9.59 20.89
C LYS A 254 0.86 -9.50 21.57
N GLU A 255 0.81 -9.68 22.89
CA GLU A 255 -0.43 -9.59 23.68
C GLU A 255 -0.97 -8.16 23.74
N ALA A 256 -0.09 -7.16 23.80
CA ALA A 256 -0.47 -5.74 23.79
C ALA A 256 -0.93 -5.21 22.41
N ALA A 257 -0.59 -5.90 21.33
CA ALA A 257 -0.92 -5.52 19.95
C ALA A 257 -2.28 -6.08 19.44
N LYS A 258 -3.15 -6.56 20.36
CA LYS A 258 -4.48 -7.11 20.04
C LYS A 258 -5.55 -6.03 19.97
#